data_ae2fbb557a3cb0944183b71754a5a768
#
_entry.id   ae2fbb557a3cb0944183b71754a5a768
#
_cell.length_a   1.000
_cell.length_b   1.000
_cell.length_c   1.000
_cell.angle_alpha   90.00
_cell.angle_beta   90.00
_cell.angle_gamma   90.00
#
_symmetry.space_group_name_H-M   'P 1'
#
loop_
_entity.id
_entity.type
_entity.pdbx_description
1 polymer ?
#
loop_
_entity_poly.entity_id
_entity_poly.type
_entity_poly.pdbx_seq_one_letter_code
_entity_poly.pdbx_strand_id
1 'polypeptide(L)'
;DVEQLRRVLPGCAELLGARRSSLLDADAATHFPGGSSDSKLGNVKRRVSLALAGKESIARMHYAVRRLLKLICSQFKGVVLLIDDLQWSDTATLDLLKSIVLDGEIPRLLIVGAYREDEVPDHHPLALHIREL
;
A
#
# COMPACT_ATOMS: atom_id res chain seq x y z
N ASP A 1 -10.17 6.73 16.55
CA ASP A 1 -11.39 7.52 16.46
C ASP A 1 -11.24 8.57 15.35
N VAL A 2 -12.04 8.43 14.28
CA VAL A 2 -11.93 9.22 13.02
C VAL A 2 -12.10 10.72 13.29
N GLU A 3 -12.87 11.08 14.31
CA GLU A 3 -13.12 12.47 14.70
C GLU A 3 -11.89 13.15 15.32
N GLN A 4 -11.08 12.40 16.05
CA GLN A 4 -9.81 12.90 16.59
C GLN A 4 -8.77 13.09 15.48
N LEU A 5 -8.73 12.19 14.49
CA LEU A 5 -7.86 12.35 13.33
C LEU A 5 -8.22 13.60 12.48
N ARG A 6 -9.50 13.96 12.36
CA ARG A 6 -9.94 15.18 11.68
C ARG A 6 -9.46 16.46 12.35
N ARG A 7 -9.34 16.47 13.68
CA ARG A 7 -8.86 17.64 14.44
C ARG A 7 -7.35 17.84 14.31
N VAL A 8 -6.61 16.73 14.22
CA VAL A 8 -5.13 16.76 14.14
C VAL A 8 -4.66 16.95 12.70
N LEU A 9 -5.41 16.47 11.72
CA LEU A 9 -5.03 16.50 10.30
C LEU A 9 -6.24 16.94 9.43
N PRO A 10 -6.47 18.23 9.26
CA PRO A 10 -7.61 18.75 8.48
C PRO A 10 -7.67 18.23 7.04
N GLY A 11 -6.52 17.91 6.42
CA GLY A 11 -6.44 17.35 5.07
C GLY A 11 -6.86 15.87 4.94
N CYS A 12 -6.99 15.13 6.05
CA CYS A 12 -7.40 13.72 6.01
C CYS A 12 -8.89 13.53 5.68
N ALA A 13 -9.71 14.57 5.86
CA ALA A 13 -11.15 14.49 5.56
C ALA A 13 -11.41 14.23 4.07
N GLU A 14 -10.60 14.79 3.18
CA GLU A 14 -10.71 14.56 1.73
C GLU A 14 -10.30 13.14 1.33
N LEU A 15 -9.27 12.58 1.98
CA LEU A 15 -8.81 11.20 1.74
C LEU A 15 -9.82 10.16 2.22
N LEU A 16 -10.54 10.43 3.31
CA LEU A 16 -11.56 9.55 3.88
C LEU A 16 -12.92 9.72 3.19
N GLY A 17 -13.22 10.91 2.65
CA GLY A 17 -14.47 11.22 1.93
C GLY A 17 -14.53 10.62 0.53
N ALA A 18 -13.40 10.52 -0.17
CA ALA A 18 -13.33 9.99 -1.53
C ALA A 18 -13.64 8.48 -1.64
N ARG A 19 -13.68 7.75 -0.52
CA ARG A 19 -13.92 6.30 -0.50
C ARG A 19 -15.40 5.89 -0.51
N ARG A 20 -16.35 6.81 -0.27
CA ARG A 20 -17.77 6.42 -0.15
C ARG A 20 -18.51 6.28 -1.48
N SER A 21 -18.07 6.94 -2.54
CA SER A 21 -18.76 6.92 -3.83
C SER A 21 -18.29 5.81 -4.78
N SER A 22 -17.06 5.30 -4.63
CA SER A 22 -16.50 4.32 -5.57
C SER A 22 -16.73 2.84 -5.20
N LEU A 23 -17.19 2.57 -3.97
CA LEU A 23 -17.44 1.19 -3.51
C LEU A 23 -18.89 0.73 -3.75
N LEU A 24 -19.82 1.65 -4.07
CA LEU A 24 -21.22 1.29 -4.29
C LEU A 24 -21.55 1.01 -5.77
N ASP A 25 -20.66 1.35 -6.71
CA ASP A 25 -20.90 1.16 -8.15
C ASP A 25 -20.29 -0.15 -8.71
N ALA A 26 -19.66 -0.97 -7.89
CA ALA A 26 -18.99 -2.20 -8.34
C ALA A 26 -19.87 -3.47 -8.33
N ASP A 27 -21.06 -3.43 -7.73
CA ASP A 27 -21.92 -4.62 -7.55
C ASP A 27 -23.08 -4.78 -8.56
N ALA A 28 -23.13 -3.95 -9.61
CA ALA A 28 -24.28 -3.93 -10.53
C ALA A 28 -23.97 -4.40 -11.95
N ALA A 29 -23.11 -5.43 -12.16
CA ALA A 29 -22.98 -6.04 -13.50
C ALA A 29 -22.42 -7.47 -13.46
N THR A 30 -23.21 -8.43 -12.96
CA THR A 30 -22.98 -9.85 -13.28
C THR A 30 -24.27 -10.56 -13.59
N HIS A 31 -24.80 -10.29 -14.78
CA HIS A 31 -25.71 -11.20 -15.43
C HIS A 31 -25.05 -11.70 -16.72
N PHE A 32 -24.55 -12.94 -16.74
CA PHE A 32 -24.08 -13.64 -17.93
C PHE A 32 -24.96 -14.84 -18.19
N PRO A 33 -25.57 -14.94 -19.40
CA PRO A 33 -26.16 -16.19 -19.88
C PRO A 33 -25.05 -17.09 -20.44
N GLY A 34 -25.25 -18.39 -20.29
CA GLY A 34 -24.30 -19.45 -20.60
C GLY A 34 -23.93 -19.57 -22.08
N GLY A 35 -22.71 -20.07 -22.29
CA GLY A 35 -22.16 -20.50 -23.57
C GLY A 35 -20.92 -21.36 -23.34
N SER A 36 -21.00 -22.62 -23.73
CA SER A 36 -20.01 -23.69 -23.60
C SER A 36 -18.77 -23.48 -24.46
N SER A 37 -17.68 -24.17 -24.06
CA SER A 37 -16.43 -24.41 -24.79
C SER A 37 -15.47 -23.22 -24.93
N ASP A 38 -14.65 -23.00 -23.88
CA ASP A 38 -13.24 -22.61 -23.94
C ASP A 38 -12.70 -22.44 -22.51
N SER A 39 -12.72 -23.51 -21.74
CA SER A 39 -12.50 -23.45 -20.28
C SER A 39 -11.05 -23.09 -19.86
N LYS A 40 -10.07 -23.27 -20.74
CA LYS A 40 -8.66 -22.96 -20.40
C LYS A 40 -8.30 -21.49 -20.62
N LEU A 41 -8.71 -20.91 -21.75
CA LEU A 41 -8.41 -19.51 -22.09
C LEU A 41 -9.20 -18.52 -21.23
N GLY A 42 -10.45 -18.84 -20.89
CA GLY A 42 -11.28 -18.05 -19.98
C GLY A 42 -10.71 -18.00 -18.55
N ASN A 43 -10.19 -19.12 -18.04
CA ASN A 43 -9.54 -19.18 -16.75
C ASN A 43 -8.23 -18.37 -16.70
N VAL A 44 -7.43 -18.40 -17.77
CA VAL A 44 -6.19 -17.59 -17.86
C VAL A 44 -6.51 -16.10 -17.87
N LYS A 45 -7.47 -15.67 -18.70
CA LYS A 45 -7.91 -14.26 -18.76
C LYS A 45 -8.42 -13.77 -17.39
N ARG A 46 -9.24 -14.58 -16.71
CA ARG A 46 -9.75 -14.23 -15.37
C ARG A 46 -8.64 -14.15 -14.32
N ARG A 47 -7.67 -15.05 -14.34
CA ARG A 47 -6.51 -15.01 -13.42
C ARG A 47 -5.64 -13.78 -13.68
N VAL A 48 -5.41 -13.42 -14.93
CA VAL A 48 -4.66 -12.22 -15.32
C VAL A 48 -5.41 -10.96 -14.86
N SER A 49 -6.73 -10.87 -15.08
CA SER A 49 -7.53 -9.73 -14.63
C SER A 49 -7.52 -9.56 -13.12
N LEU A 50 -7.62 -10.65 -12.34
CA LEU A 50 -7.54 -10.62 -10.88
C LEU A 50 -6.15 -10.20 -10.39
N ALA A 51 -5.09 -10.67 -11.04
CA ALA A 51 -3.72 -10.28 -10.70
C ALA A 51 -3.43 -8.80 -11.00
N LEU A 52 -3.96 -8.29 -12.12
CA LEU A 52 -3.88 -6.87 -12.48
C LEU A 52 -4.66 -6.00 -11.50
N ALA A 53 -5.90 -6.37 -11.15
CA ALA A 53 -6.71 -5.66 -10.17
C ALA A 53 -6.03 -5.62 -8.79
N GLY A 54 -5.35 -6.70 -8.38
CA GLY A 54 -4.55 -6.73 -7.16
C GLY A 54 -3.38 -5.75 -7.19
N LYS A 55 -2.62 -5.69 -8.28
CA LYS A 55 -1.50 -4.75 -8.45
C LYS A 55 -1.98 -3.29 -8.44
N GLU A 56 -3.09 -2.99 -9.10
CA GLU A 56 -3.68 -1.65 -9.07
C GLU A 56 -4.14 -1.24 -7.67
N SER A 57 -4.70 -2.17 -6.90
CA SER A 57 -5.12 -1.92 -5.53
C SER A 57 -3.93 -1.60 -4.62
N ILE A 58 -2.83 -2.36 -4.75
CA ILE A 58 -1.58 -2.11 -4.02
C ILE A 58 -1.00 -0.75 -4.41
N ALA A 59 -0.93 -0.43 -5.69
CA ALA A 59 -0.40 0.86 -6.16
C ALA A 59 -1.22 2.05 -5.63
N ARG A 60 -2.55 1.93 -5.59
CA ARG A 60 -3.44 2.93 -4.99
C ARG A 60 -3.19 3.09 -3.49
N MET A 61 -2.99 1.99 -2.77
CA MET A 61 -2.66 2.02 -1.34
C MET A 61 -1.31 2.72 -1.12
N HIS A 62 -0.27 2.37 -1.87
CA HIS A 62 1.04 3.01 -1.79
C HIS A 62 0.93 4.53 -2.04
N TYR A 63 0.20 4.93 -3.07
CA TYR A 63 -0.05 6.35 -3.36
C TYR A 63 -0.75 7.06 -2.20
N ALA A 64 -1.79 6.46 -1.62
CA ALA A 64 -2.54 7.04 -0.52
C ALA A 64 -1.67 7.20 0.74
N VAL A 65 -0.84 6.19 1.08
CA VAL A 65 0.07 6.25 2.22
C VAL A 65 1.13 7.33 2.03
N ARG A 66 1.77 7.41 0.85
CA ARG A 66 2.76 8.46 0.57
C ARG A 66 2.14 9.86 0.65
N ARG A 67 0.94 10.05 0.11
CA ARG A 67 0.22 11.32 0.20
C ARG A 67 -0.10 11.69 1.65
N LEU A 68 -0.52 10.72 2.46
CA LEU A 68 -0.75 10.93 3.89
C LEU A 68 0.53 11.35 4.61
N LEU A 69 1.64 10.66 4.37
CA LEU A 69 2.95 11.02 4.96
C LEU A 69 3.40 12.42 4.54
N LYS A 70 3.23 12.80 3.26
CA LYS A 70 3.51 14.17 2.78
C LYS A 70 2.70 15.20 3.54
N LEU A 71 1.40 14.96 3.75
CA LEU A 71 0.52 15.85 4.51
C LEU A 71 0.98 15.97 5.97
N ILE A 72 1.27 14.86 6.63
CA ILE A 72 1.78 14.85 8.01
C ILE A 72 3.09 15.65 8.08
N CYS A 73 4.06 15.34 7.23
CA CYS A 73 5.36 16.01 7.22
C CYS A 73 5.26 17.52 6.88
N SER A 74 4.20 17.96 6.18
CA SER A 74 3.97 19.37 5.92
C SER A 74 3.54 20.16 7.16
N GLN A 75 2.90 19.50 8.12
CA GLN A 75 2.39 20.12 9.35
C GLN A 75 3.42 20.18 10.49
N PHE A 76 4.47 19.39 10.41
CA PHE A 76 5.47 19.26 11.47
C PHE A 76 6.87 19.66 10.99
N LYS A 77 7.73 20.10 11.93
CA LYS A 77 9.13 20.44 11.65
C LYS A 77 9.98 19.24 11.24
N GLY A 78 9.59 18.05 11.69
CA GLY A 78 10.19 16.77 11.36
C GLY A 78 9.29 15.64 11.85
N VAL A 79 9.32 14.51 11.16
CA VAL A 79 8.54 13.30 11.50
C VAL A 79 9.52 12.15 11.57
N VAL A 80 9.40 11.33 12.60
CA VAL A 80 10.13 10.06 12.73
C VAL A 80 9.09 8.93 12.66
N LEU A 81 9.26 8.06 11.69
CA LEU A 81 8.47 6.83 11.54
C LEU A 81 9.32 5.67 12.08
N LEU A 82 8.94 5.14 13.24
CA LEU A 82 9.57 3.96 13.82
C LEU A 82 8.74 2.72 13.46
N ILE A 83 9.41 1.71 12.90
CA ILE A 83 8.80 0.43 12.52
C ILE A 83 9.60 -0.67 13.21
N ASP A 84 8.95 -1.41 14.08
CA ASP A 84 9.55 -2.53 14.80
C ASP A 84 9.17 -3.87 14.16
N ASP A 85 9.97 -4.90 14.44
CA ASP A 85 9.76 -6.28 13.98
C ASP A 85 9.62 -6.40 12.44
N LEU A 86 10.44 -5.70 11.68
CA LEU A 86 10.42 -5.69 10.21
C LEU A 86 10.60 -7.08 9.57
N GLN A 87 11.18 -8.04 10.28
CA GLN A 87 11.31 -9.43 9.81
C GLN A 87 9.96 -10.10 9.51
N TRP A 88 8.86 -9.60 10.09
CA TRP A 88 7.53 -10.16 9.89
C TRP A 88 6.72 -9.39 8.83
N SER A 89 7.35 -8.41 8.19
CA SER A 89 6.70 -7.65 7.11
C SER A 89 6.53 -8.49 5.86
N ASP A 90 5.38 -8.34 5.21
CA ASP A 90 5.16 -8.92 3.89
C ASP A 90 5.87 -8.10 2.79
N THR A 91 6.04 -8.71 1.62
CA THR A 91 6.72 -8.08 0.48
C THR A 91 6.04 -6.77 0.06
N ALA A 92 4.70 -6.67 0.15
CA ALA A 92 3.99 -5.46 -0.24
C ALA A 92 4.31 -4.29 0.70
N THR A 93 4.46 -4.56 2.01
CA THR A 93 4.90 -3.57 3.00
C THR A 93 6.34 -3.14 2.75
N LEU A 94 7.24 -4.09 2.47
CA LEU A 94 8.65 -3.79 2.15
C LEU A 94 8.78 -2.97 0.86
N ASP A 95 8.01 -3.29 -0.18
CA ASP A 95 7.93 -2.51 -1.42
C ASP A 95 7.41 -1.10 -1.18
N LEU A 96 6.43 -0.94 -0.29
CA LEU A 96 5.94 0.39 0.11
C LEU A 96 7.04 1.19 0.79
N LEU A 97 7.72 0.62 1.78
CA LEU A 97 8.82 1.28 2.50
C LEU A 97 9.94 1.68 1.55
N LYS A 98 10.35 0.78 0.67
CA LYS A 98 11.33 1.06 -0.40
C LYS A 98 10.87 2.22 -1.28
N SER A 99 9.61 2.23 -1.72
CA SER A 99 9.06 3.31 -2.53
C SER A 99 9.08 4.67 -1.81
N ILE A 100 8.87 4.69 -0.50
CA ILE A 100 8.91 5.91 0.30
C ILE A 100 10.35 6.43 0.43
N VAL A 101 11.32 5.55 0.67
CA VAL A 101 12.74 5.90 0.83
C VAL A 101 13.33 6.40 -0.50
N LEU A 102 13.07 5.70 -1.61
CA LEU A 102 13.63 6.03 -2.92
C LEU A 102 12.97 7.25 -3.59
N ASP A 103 11.72 7.57 -3.24
CA ASP A 103 10.98 8.68 -3.86
C ASP A 103 11.59 10.07 -3.53
N GLY A 104 12.26 10.19 -2.39
CA GLY A 104 12.92 11.44 -1.95
C GLY A 104 12.00 12.68 -1.85
N GLU A 105 10.71 12.51 -2.18
CA GLU A 105 9.75 13.61 -2.25
C GLU A 105 9.07 13.94 -0.92
N ILE A 106 9.34 13.19 0.15
CA ILE A 106 8.75 13.44 1.47
C ILE A 106 9.80 14.14 2.35
N PRO A 107 9.79 15.46 2.40
CA PRO A 107 10.79 16.20 3.15
C PRO A 107 10.61 15.99 4.66
N ARG A 108 11.70 16.00 5.40
CA ARG A 108 11.69 15.97 6.86
C ARG A 108 11.12 14.68 7.46
N LEU A 109 11.15 13.57 6.72
CA LEU A 109 10.81 12.25 7.20
C LEU A 109 12.08 11.46 7.48
N LEU A 110 12.20 10.95 8.71
CA LEU A 110 13.19 9.94 9.10
C LEU A 110 12.46 8.62 9.31
N ILE A 111 12.91 7.56 8.65
CA ILE A 111 12.40 6.21 8.87
C ILE A 111 13.46 5.44 9.65
N VAL A 112 13.04 4.83 10.75
CA VAL A 112 13.86 3.96 11.59
C VAL A 112 13.20 2.60 11.63
N GLY A 113 13.86 1.59 11.07
CA GLY A 113 13.42 0.20 11.11
C GLY A 113 14.24 -0.61 12.14
N ALA A 114 13.57 -1.46 12.91
CA ALA A 114 14.20 -2.44 13.77
C ALA A 114 13.80 -3.85 13.36
N TYR A 115 14.73 -4.79 13.45
CA TYR A 115 14.51 -6.21 13.17
C TYR A 115 15.49 -7.07 13.97
N ARG A 116 15.19 -8.36 14.08
CA ARG A 116 16.07 -9.34 14.71
C ARG A 116 16.95 -10.01 13.67
N GLU A 117 18.25 -9.83 13.79
CA GLU A 117 19.23 -10.32 12.83
C GLU A 117 19.23 -11.85 12.71
N ASP A 118 19.02 -12.56 13.82
CA ASP A 118 18.93 -14.02 13.89
C ASP A 118 17.73 -14.60 13.13
N GLU A 119 16.68 -13.80 12.93
CA GLU A 119 15.47 -14.17 12.17
C GLU A 119 15.55 -13.77 10.68
N VAL A 120 16.62 -13.09 10.24
CA VAL A 120 16.75 -12.52 8.88
C VAL A 120 17.97 -13.12 8.16
N PRO A 121 17.90 -14.38 7.69
CA PRO A 121 18.96 -14.97 6.87
C PRO A 121 19.10 -14.26 5.51
N ASP A 122 20.21 -14.47 4.81
CA ASP A 122 20.54 -13.79 3.54
C ASP A 122 19.47 -13.87 2.45
N HIS A 123 18.67 -14.92 2.43
CA HIS A 123 17.58 -15.13 1.48
C HIS A 123 16.23 -14.56 1.95
N HIS A 124 16.19 -13.94 3.13
CA HIS A 124 14.97 -13.35 3.66
C HIS A 124 14.55 -12.13 2.83
N PRO A 125 13.24 -11.91 2.56
CA PRO A 125 12.77 -10.76 1.78
C PRO A 125 13.29 -9.42 2.30
N LEU A 126 13.33 -9.21 3.61
CA LEU A 126 13.87 -7.99 4.23
C LEU A 126 15.35 -7.79 3.89
N ALA A 127 16.20 -8.84 3.97
CA ALA A 127 17.61 -8.72 3.64
C ALA A 127 17.83 -8.31 2.17
N LEU A 128 17.01 -8.84 1.26
CA LEU A 128 17.05 -8.47 -0.15
C LEU A 128 16.66 -7.02 -0.36
N HIS A 129 15.60 -6.53 0.31
CA HIS A 129 15.15 -5.13 0.21
C HIS A 129 16.18 -4.15 0.80
N ILE A 130 16.82 -4.48 1.92
CA ILE A 130 17.87 -3.63 2.53
C ILE A 130 19.07 -3.47 1.59
N ARG A 131 19.44 -4.50 0.85
CA ARG A 131 20.55 -4.44 -0.13
C ARG A 131 20.24 -3.57 -1.35
N GLU A 132 18.98 -3.31 -1.61
CA GLU A 132 18.50 -2.50 -2.74
C GLU A 132 18.24 -1.03 -2.39
N LEU A 133 18.39 -0.65 -1.10
CA LEU A 133 18.30 0.72 -0.58
C LEU A 133 19.66 1.41 -0.56
#